data_15047e8175eeccffd1e719b19a4a0340
#
_entry.id   15047e8175eeccffd1e719b19a4a0340
#
_cell.length_a   1.000
_cell.length_b   1.000
_cell.length_c   1.000
_cell.angle_alpha   90.00
_cell.angle_beta   90.00
_cell.angle_gamma   90.00
#
_symmetry.space_group_name_H-M   'P 1'
#
loop_
_entity.id
_entity.type
_entity.pdbx_description
1 polymer ?
#
loop_
_entity_poly.entity_id
_entity_poly.type
_entity_poly.pdbx_seq_one_letter_code
_entity_poly.pdbx_strand_id
1 'polypeptide(L)'
;MTRRLALVGLGPGDPELVTAQAARVLREVDYFLVADKTERHPGTADLLAMRAEICARHVPDGWRVVRVADPERDRDAPADYGAAVRDWHEARAVAFERALLANEGDAAILVWGDPTLYDSAIRLADRLVERGAVDLRVEVVPGLSSVQLLAARHGLVLNTVGGPVTLTTGRRLLTDAGATNVAQGDNLVVLLDGALACRELPDPDAWQLWWGANLGSADEKLVAGRLSEVIDRVQREREEARRARGWVMDTYLLRRS
;
A
#
# COMPACT_ATOMS: atom_id res chain seq x y z
N MET A 1 26.62 3.97 18.39
CA MET A 1 26.38 2.60 17.87
C MET A 1 25.40 2.72 16.72
N THR A 2 25.70 2.10 15.59
CA THR A 2 24.78 2.04 14.44
C THR A 2 23.55 1.24 14.81
N ARG A 3 22.37 1.80 14.62
CA ARG A 3 21.07 1.18 14.93
C ARG A 3 20.41 0.66 13.65
N ARG A 4 19.67 -0.42 13.73
CA ARG A 4 18.92 -0.97 12.62
C ARG A 4 17.56 -0.28 12.50
N LEU A 5 17.21 0.16 11.29
CA LEU A 5 15.87 0.56 10.91
C LEU A 5 15.36 -0.39 9.84
N ALA A 6 14.46 -1.30 10.19
CA ALA A 6 13.86 -2.25 9.26
C ALA A 6 12.57 -1.69 8.66
N LEU A 7 12.43 -1.72 7.35
CA LEU A 7 11.18 -1.44 6.63
C LEU A 7 10.54 -2.76 6.28
N VAL A 8 9.52 -3.17 7.02
CA VAL A 8 8.98 -4.53 6.96
C VAL A 8 7.66 -4.56 6.22
N GLY A 9 7.64 -5.22 5.06
CA GLY A 9 6.42 -5.51 4.32
C GLY A 9 5.57 -6.56 5.05
N LEU A 10 4.37 -6.16 5.49
CA LEU A 10 3.44 -7.01 6.23
C LEU A 10 2.52 -7.84 5.33
N GLY A 11 2.60 -7.64 4.02
CA GLY A 11 1.59 -8.20 3.12
C GLY A 11 0.28 -7.40 3.13
N PRO A 12 -0.75 -7.89 2.46
CA PRO A 12 -1.99 -7.14 2.23
C PRO A 12 -2.99 -7.17 3.39
N GLY A 13 -2.71 -7.90 4.49
CA GLY A 13 -3.55 -7.84 5.70
C GLY A 13 -3.74 -9.17 6.43
N ASP A 14 -3.67 -10.30 5.76
CA ASP A 14 -3.76 -11.63 6.36
C ASP A 14 -2.42 -11.98 7.05
N PRO A 15 -2.42 -12.31 8.36
CA PRO A 15 -1.21 -12.75 9.05
C PRO A 15 -0.50 -13.96 8.42
N GLU A 16 -1.21 -14.84 7.73
CA GLU A 16 -0.63 -15.99 7.03
C GLU A 16 0.16 -15.59 5.76
N LEU A 17 -0.01 -14.36 5.28
CA LEU A 17 0.68 -13.81 4.10
C LEU A 17 1.96 -13.03 4.45
N VAL A 18 2.36 -13.02 5.73
CA VAL A 18 3.62 -12.45 6.18
C VAL A 18 4.77 -13.39 5.79
N THR A 19 5.81 -12.84 5.17
CA THR A 19 6.97 -13.67 4.80
C THR A 19 7.71 -14.18 6.03
N ALA A 20 8.35 -15.35 5.93
CA ALA A 20 9.18 -15.89 7.02
C ALA A 20 10.30 -14.93 7.42
N GLN A 21 10.85 -14.17 6.45
CA GLN A 21 11.86 -13.12 6.73
C GLN A 21 11.25 -11.98 7.54
N ALA A 22 10.06 -11.48 7.14
CA ALA A 22 9.37 -10.43 7.87
C ALA A 22 9.04 -10.88 9.31
N ALA A 23 8.48 -12.07 9.48
CA ALA A 23 8.18 -12.64 10.80
C ALA A 23 9.43 -12.77 11.70
N ARG A 24 10.58 -13.12 11.14
CA ARG A 24 11.85 -13.16 11.86
C ARG A 24 12.30 -11.77 12.29
N VAL A 25 12.30 -10.80 11.37
CA VAL A 25 12.73 -9.42 11.63
C VAL A 25 11.84 -8.74 12.67
N LEU A 26 10.52 -8.98 12.63
CA LEU A 26 9.59 -8.46 13.64
C LEU A 26 9.92 -8.92 15.08
N ARG A 27 10.53 -10.11 15.25
CA ARG A 27 10.96 -10.63 16.56
C ARG A 27 12.33 -10.11 17.03
N GLU A 28 13.12 -9.60 16.10
CA GLU A 28 14.50 -9.17 16.36
C GLU A 28 14.60 -7.68 16.75
N VAL A 29 13.61 -6.87 16.40
CA VAL A 29 13.60 -5.43 16.70
C VAL A 29 13.01 -5.13 18.07
N ASP A 30 13.45 -4.02 18.69
CA ASP A 30 13.02 -3.63 20.03
C ASP A 30 11.66 -2.93 20.04
N TYR A 31 11.26 -2.28 18.92
CA TYR A 31 9.97 -1.60 18.81
C TYR A 31 9.55 -1.31 17.37
N PHE A 32 8.24 -1.03 17.22
CA PHE A 32 7.63 -0.67 15.95
C PHE A 32 7.29 0.82 15.91
N LEU A 33 7.69 1.50 14.84
CA LEU A 33 7.30 2.86 14.52
C LEU A 33 6.05 2.83 13.62
N VAL A 34 4.98 3.44 14.08
CA VAL A 34 3.72 3.48 13.34
C VAL A 34 3.26 4.92 13.18
N ALA A 35 3.08 5.35 11.93
CA ALA A 35 2.46 6.64 11.64
C ALA A 35 1.00 6.62 12.10
N ASP A 36 0.66 7.49 13.04
CA ASP A 36 -0.69 7.60 13.59
C ASP A 36 -1.48 8.70 12.86
N LYS A 37 -2.58 8.30 12.26
CA LYS A 37 -3.52 9.17 11.53
C LYS A 37 -4.91 9.16 12.17
N THR A 38 -5.09 8.48 13.31
CA THR A 38 -6.42 8.21 13.89
C THR A 38 -7.17 9.45 14.29
N GLU A 39 -6.47 10.50 14.73
CA GLU A 39 -7.11 11.79 15.08
C GLU A 39 -7.82 12.44 13.89
N ARG A 40 -7.33 12.23 12.66
CA ARG A 40 -7.85 12.87 11.44
C ARG A 40 -8.73 11.95 10.60
N HIS A 41 -8.48 10.67 10.70
CA HIS A 41 -9.18 9.64 9.92
C HIS A 41 -9.57 8.48 10.85
N PRO A 42 -10.68 8.60 11.59
CA PRO A 42 -11.11 7.58 12.56
C PRO A 42 -11.19 6.16 11.97
N GLY A 43 -11.56 6.02 10.70
CA GLY A 43 -11.58 4.73 10.00
C GLY A 43 -10.20 4.04 9.88
N THR A 44 -9.09 4.75 10.15
CA THR A 44 -7.75 4.13 10.15
C THR A 44 -7.44 3.33 11.41
N ALA A 45 -8.31 3.35 12.44
CA ALA A 45 -8.17 2.53 13.64
C ALA A 45 -8.15 1.02 13.28
N ASP A 46 -8.93 0.61 12.29
CA ASP A 46 -8.95 -0.78 11.79
C ASP A 46 -7.59 -1.20 11.22
N LEU A 47 -6.90 -0.31 10.53
CA LEU A 47 -5.56 -0.58 9.99
C LEU A 47 -4.53 -0.75 11.11
N LEU A 48 -4.69 -0.06 12.24
CA LEU A 48 -3.87 -0.27 13.43
C LEU A 48 -4.19 -1.62 14.08
N ALA A 49 -5.48 -1.97 14.18
CA ALA A 49 -5.91 -3.27 14.72
C ALA A 49 -5.38 -4.44 13.88
N MET A 50 -5.46 -4.37 12.56
CA MET A 50 -4.90 -5.39 11.66
C MET A 50 -3.38 -5.54 11.83
N ARG A 51 -2.63 -4.43 11.99
CA ARG A 51 -1.20 -4.49 12.31
C ARG A 51 -0.95 -5.17 13.65
N ALA A 52 -1.76 -4.85 14.66
CA ALA A 52 -1.67 -5.45 15.97
C ALA A 52 -1.93 -6.97 15.92
N GLU A 53 -2.89 -7.42 15.12
CA GLU A 53 -3.17 -8.84 14.91
C GLU A 53 -1.98 -9.57 14.26
N ILE A 54 -1.40 -8.99 13.19
CA ILE A 54 -0.19 -9.52 12.56
C ILE A 54 0.97 -9.61 13.58
N CYS A 55 1.18 -8.54 14.35
CA CYS A 55 2.23 -8.54 15.36
C CYS A 55 1.98 -9.61 16.44
N ALA A 56 0.75 -9.72 16.96
CA ALA A 56 0.39 -10.71 17.97
C ALA A 56 0.60 -12.16 17.47
N ARG A 57 0.37 -12.41 16.17
CA ARG A 57 0.60 -13.73 15.57
C ARG A 57 2.07 -14.09 15.46
N HIS A 58 2.93 -13.11 15.18
CA HIS A 58 4.34 -13.34 14.85
C HIS A 58 5.32 -12.96 15.96
N VAL A 59 4.90 -12.18 16.96
CA VAL A 59 5.72 -11.71 18.08
C VAL A 59 5.04 -12.04 19.40
N PRO A 60 5.15 -13.29 19.88
CA PRO A 60 4.36 -13.79 21.00
C PRO A 60 4.71 -13.14 22.35
N ASP A 61 5.95 -12.73 22.56
CA ASP A 61 6.47 -12.27 23.86
C ASP A 61 6.28 -10.77 24.12
N GLY A 62 5.33 -10.17 23.45
CA GLY A 62 5.07 -8.75 23.56
C GLY A 62 5.88 -7.90 22.57
N TRP A 63 5.31 -6.76 22.26
CA TRP A 63 5.89 -5.82 21.31
C TRP A 63 5.54 -4.41 21.72
N ARG A 64 6.44 -3.49 21.47
CA ARG A 64 6.27 -2.08 21.80
C ARG A 64 6.00 -1.27 20.55
N VAL A 65 4.91 -0.49 20.57
CA VAL A 65 4.58 0.46 19.50
C VAL A 65 4.91 1.88 19.94
N VAL A 66 5.66 2.57 19.15
CA VAL A 66 5.88 4.01 19.23
C VAL A 66 5.05 4.68 18.14
N ARG A 67 3.99 5.36 18.55
CA ARG A 67 3.12 6.11 17.62
C ARG A 67 3.78 7.42 17.26
N VAL A 68 3.90 7.69 15.98
CA VAL A 68 4.45 8.93 15.43
C VAL A 68 3.32 9.71 14.79
N ALA A 69 3.02 10.88 15.31
CA ALA A 69 2.01 11.75 14.72
C ALA A 69 2.37 12.07 13.26
N ASP A 70 1.50 11.68 12.33
CA ASP A 70 1.72 11.93 10.91
C ASP A 70 1.33 13.38 10.59
N PRO A 71 2.24 14.23 10.06
CA PRO A 71 1.91 15.61 9.77
C PRO A 71 0.83 15.70 8.69
N GLU A 72 0.08 16.79 8.71
CA GLU A 72 -0.95 17.04 7.73
C GLU A 72 -0.34 17.27 6.35
N ARG A 73 -0.95 16.65 5.36
CA ARG A 73 -0.62 16.90 3.96
C ARG A 73 -1.72 17.77 3.37
N ASP A 74 -1.38 18.96 2.93
CA ASP A 74 -2.27 19.77 2.11
C ASP A 74 -2.57 19.02 0.80
N ARG A 75 -3.84 18.67 0.60
CA ARG A 75 -4.34 17.97 -0.60
C ARG A 75 -5.22 18.86 -1.46
N ASP A 76 -5.60 20.04 -0.94
CA ASP A 76 -6.52 20.97 -1.57
C ASP A 76 -5.75 21.94 -2.46
N ALA A 77 -5.37 21.43 -3.65
CA ALA A 77 -4.77 22.18 -4.77
C ALA A 77 -3.75 23.26 -4.35
N PRO A 78 -2.65 22.91 -3.67
CA PRO A 78 -1.62 23.89 -3.33
C PRO A 78 -1.05 24.51 -4.59
N ALA A 79 -0.73 25.79 -4.55
CA ALA A 79 -0.17 26.56 -5.68
C ALA A 79 1.12 25.92 -6.24
N ASP A 80 1.91 25.24 -5.38
CA ASP A 80 3.00 24.34 -5.76
C ASP A 80 2.84 22.98 -5.09
N TYR A 81 2.23 22.04 -5.82
CA TYR A 81 2.05 20.67 -5.36
C TYR A 81 3.37 19.97 -5.03
N GLY A 82 4.44 20.27 -5.80
CA GLY A 82 5.76 19.68 -5.58
C GLY A 82 6.39 20.16 -4.26
N ALA A 83 6.25 21.45 -3.93
CA ALA A 83 6.72 22.01 -2.66
C ALA A 83 5.94 21.42 -1.48
N ALA A 84 4.61 21.41 -1.53
CA ALA A 84 3.76 20.85 -0.47
C ALA A 84 4.09 19.37 -0.17
N VAL A 85 4.41 18.59 -1.21
CA VAL A 85 4.85 17.19 -1.04
C VAL A 85 6.23 17.12 -0.38
N ARG A 86 7.18 17.96 -0.76
CA ARG A 86 8.53 17.99 -0.15
C ARG A 86 8.46 18.38 1.32
N ASP A 87 7.70 19.43 1.65
CA ASP A 87 7.55 19.93 3.02
C ASP A 87 6.87 18.89 3.91
N TRP A 88 5.86 18.20 3.41
CA TRP A 88 5.22 17.09 4.13
C TRP A 88 6.20 15.95 4.41
N HIS A 89 7.03 15.57 3.42
CA HIS A 89 8.04 14.52 3.62
C HIS A 89 9.08 14.94 4.65
N GLU A 90 9.49 16.23 4.67
CA GLU A 90 10.44 16.76 5.63
C GLU A 90 9.84 16.77 7.05
N ALA A 91 8.63 17.29 7.21
CA ALA A 91 7.94 17.28 8.50
C ALA A 91 7.77 15.84 9.05
N ARG A 92 7.51 14.90 8.17
CA ARG A 92 7.42 13.48 8.52
C ARG A 92 8.76 12.91 8.97
N ALA A 93 9.85 13.23 8.28
CA ALA A 93 11.19 12.82 8.68
C ALA A 93 11.56 13.36 10.06
N VAL A 94 11.26 14.64 10.35
CA VAL A 94 11.47 15.24 11.67
C VAL A 94 10.68 14.52 12.77
N ALA A 95 9.43 14.15 12.51
CA ALA A 95 8.61 13.44 13.50
C ALA A 95 9.19 12.04 13.81
N PHE A 96 9.60 11.29 12.78
CA PHE A 96 10.22 9.97 12.96
C PHE A 96 11.61 10.07 13.61
N GLU A 97 12.40 11.06 13.26
CA GLU A 97 13.71 11.33 13.90
C GLU A 97 13.55 11.56 15.40
N ARG A 98 12.59 12.40 15.82
CA ARG A 98 12.30 12.61 17.23
C ARG A 98 11.91 11.33 17.95
N ALA A 99 11.11 10.49 17.31
CA ALA A 99 10.72 9.20 17.88
C ALA A 99 11.93 8.25 18.02
N LEU A 100 12.83 8.23 17.04
CA LEU A 100 14.09 7.47 17.11
C LEU A 100 15.03 7.98 18.21
N LEU A 101 15.16 9.28 18.37
CA LEU A 101 15.99 9.90 19.42
C LEU A 101 15.45 9.62 20.82
N ALA A 102 14.12 9.59 20.97
CA ALA A 102 13.45 9.32 22.24
C ALA A 102 13.42 7.84 22.65
N ASN A 103 13.76 6.94 21.74
CA ASN A 103 13.69 5.49 21.96
C ASN A 103 14.97 4.83 21.48
N GLU A 104 15.65 4.11 22.37
CA GLU A 104 16.87 3.35 22.06
C GLU A 104 16.51 1.98 21.45
N GLY A 105 17.51 1.35 20.79
CA GLY A 105 17.40 0.03 20.20
C GLY A 105 17.05 0.05 18.71
N ASP A 106 16.88 -1.14 18.15
CA ASP A 106 16.52 -1.37 16.76
C ASP A 106 15.03 -1.17 16.54
N ALA A 107 14.65 -0.57 15.41
CA ALA A 107 13.28 -0.23 15.11
C ALA A 107 12.81 -0.85 13.79
N ALA A 108 11.48 -1.10 13.67
CA ALA A 108 10.86 -1.40 12.39
C ALA A 108 9.73 -0.44 12.06
N ILE A 109 9.64 -0.05 10.78
CA ILE A 109 8.46 0.60 10.21
C ILE A 109 7.64 -0.47 9.51
N LEU A 110 6.37 -0.58 9.90
CA LEU A 110 5.43 -1.58 9.37
C LEU A 110 4.73 -1.03 8.12
N VAL A 111 4.98 -1.65 6.98
CA VAL A 111 4.49 -1.22 5.67
C VAL A 111 3.43 -2.20 5.15
N TRP A 112 2.29 -1.68 4.66
CA TRP A 112 1.29 -2.48 3.98
C TRP A 112 1.81 -2.98 2.63
N GLY A 113 1.57 -4.25 2.32
CA GLY A 113 2.06 -4.86 1.08
C GLY A 113 3.58 -4.97 1.09
N ASP A 114 4.21 -4.36 0.10
CA ASP A 114 5.65 -4.34 -0.12
C ASP A 114 6.21 -2.91 -0.06
N PRO A 115 7.32 -2.66 0.67
CA PRO A 115 7.92 -1.32 0.78
C PRO A 115 8.39 -0.72 -0.54
N THR A 116 8.62 -1.55 -1.56
CA THR A 116 9.14 -1.11 -2.86
C THR A 116 8.05 -0.69 -3.84
N LEU A 117 6.77 -0.96 -3.52
CA LEU A 117 5.65 -0.71 -4.42
C LEU A 117 4.70 0.38 -3.89
N TYR A 118 4.75 1.57 -4.49
CA TYR A 118 3.89 2.73 -4.17
C TYR A 118 3.85 3.14 -2.69
N ASP A 119 4.89 2.86 -1.94
CA ASP A 119 5.07 3.30 -0.55
C ASP A 119 6.11 4.43 -0.43
N SER A 120 6.12 5.11 0.71
CA SER A 120 7.04 6.21 1.00
C SER A 120 8.09 5.87 2.07
N ALA A 121 8.08 4.65 2.63
CA ALA A 121 8.93 4.28 3.75
C ALA A 121 10.43 4.31 3.39
N ILE A 122 10.79 3.85 2.18
CA ILE A 122 12.18 3.89 1.71
C ILE A 122 12.66 5.35 1.63
N ARG A 123 11.88 6.23 0.98
CA ARG A 123 12.23 7.66 0.90
C ARG A 123 12.28 8.35 2.26
N LEU A 124 11.46 7.91 3.21
CA LEU A 124 11.54 8.38 4.60
C LEU A 124 12.85 7.92 5.26
N ALA A 125 13.22 6.66 5.11
CA ALA A 125 14.45 6.12 5.65
C ALA A 125 15.70 6.79 5.06
N ASP A 126 15.72 7.03 3.74
CA ASP A 126 16.80 7.77 3.07
C ASP A 126 16.99 9.16 3.71
N ARG A 127 15.90 9.89 3.92
CA ARG A 127 15.94 11.22 4.58
C ARG A 127 16.43 11.14 6.01
N LEU A 128 16.03 10.13 6.78
CA LEU A 128 16.51 9.94 8.15
C LEU A 128 18.03 9.69 8.17
N VAL A 129 18.55 8.91 7.23
CA VAL A 129 19.99 8.68 7.06
C VAL A 129 20.71 9.98 6.64
N GLU A 130 20.18 10.72 5.66
CA GLU A 130 20.74 12.01 5.21
C GLU A 130 20.79 13.06 6.34
N ARG A 131 19.80 13.10 7.22
CA ARG A 131 19.76 14.00 8.38
C ARG A 131 20.80 13.66 9.44
N GLY A 132 21.20 12.39 9.56
CA GLY A 132 22.32 11.94 10.36
C GLY A 132 22.20 12.12 11.88
N ALA A 133 21.00 12.46 12.41
CA ALA A 133 20.78 12.62 13.85
C ALA A 133 20.90 11.29 14.63
N VAL A 134 20.63 10.19 13.97
CA VAL A 134 20.82 8.82 14.46
C VAL A 134 21.63 8.06 13.41
N ASP A 135 22.67 7.36 13.85
CA ASP A 135 23.44 6.48 12.95
C ASP A 135 22.62 5.22 12.63
N LEU A 136 22.07 5.15 11.42
CA LEU A 136 21.10 4.14 11.00
C LEU A 136 21.66 3.22 9.90
N ARG A 137 21.47 1.91 10.08
CA ARG A 137 21.56 0.91 9.02
C ARG A 137 20.14 0.52 8.58
N VAL A 138 19.77 0.93 7.39
CA VAL A 138 18.44 0.61 6.83
C VAL A 138 18.44 -0.79 6.24
N GLU A 139 17.40 -1.56 6.54
CA GLU A 139 17.11 -2.86 5.94
C GLU A 139 15.69 -2.85 5.36
N VAL A 140 15.55 -3.25 4.09
CA VAL A 140 14.23 -3.39 3.44
C VAL A 140 13.88 -4.87 3.38
N VAL A 141 12.77 -5.23 4.00
CA VAL A 141 12.26 -6.60 4.04
C VAL A 141 11.02 -6.67 3.14
N PRO A 142 11.04 -7.45 2.05
CA PRO A 142 9.94 -7.51 1.12
C PRO A 142 8.70 -8.16 1.73
N GLY A 143 7.53 -7.73 1.23
CA GLY A 143 6.23 -8.31 1.56
C GLY A 143 5.48 -8.75 0.31
N LEU A 144 4.39 -9.50 0.49
CA LEU A 144 3.47 -9.81 -0.60
C LEU A 144 2.64 -8.56 -0.92
N SER A 145 2.61 -8.13 -2.18
CA SER A 145 1.75 -7.00 -2.56
C SER A 145 0.32 -7.44 -2.91
N SER A 146 -0.62 -6.49 -2.89
CA SER A 146 -1.99 -6.74 -3.34
C SER A 146 -2.07 -7.21 -4.81
N VAL A 147 -1.07 -6.91 -5.62
CA VAL A 147 -0.99 -7.33 -7.03
C VAL A 147 -0.87 -8.86 -7.15
N GLN A 148 0.06 -9.47 -6.40
CA GLN A 148 0.21 -10.92 -6.39
C GLN A 148 -1.01 -11.60 -5.76
N LEU A 149 -1.56 -11.01 -4.68
CA LEU A 149 -2.74 -11.59 -4.05
C LEU A 149 -3.98 -11.53 -4.95
N LEU A 150 -4.18 -10.43 -5.67
CA LEU A 150 -5.25 -10.32 -6.68
C LEU A 150 -5.16 -11.45 -7.70
N ALA A 151 -3.97 -11.67 -8.26
CA ALA A 151 -3.74 -12.74 -9.24
C ALA A 151 -4.03 -14.12 -8.66
N ALA A 152 -3.55 -14.39 -7.45
CA ALA A 152 -3.78 -15.67 -6.76
C ALA A 152 -5.27 -15.90 -6.47
N ARG A 153 -6.00 -14.88 -6.00
CA ARG A 153 -7.44 -14.99 -5.68
C ARG A 153 -8.31 -15.24 -6.92
N HIS A 154 -7.91 -14.67 -8.06
CA HIS A 154 -8.61 -14.91 -9.32
C HIS A 154 -8.06 -16.13 -10.11
N GLY A 155 -7.03 -16.80 -9.60
CA GLY A 155 -6.43 -17.98 -10.27
C GLY A 155 -5.84 -17.65 -11.63
N LEU A 156 -5.21 -16.47 -11.80
CA LEU A 156 -4.70 -16.01 -13.08
C LEU A 156 -3.20 -15.69 -13.05
N VAL A 157 -2.60 -15.67 -14.22
CA VAL A 157 -1.26 -15.12 -14.44
C VAL A 157 -1.40 -13.67 -14.88
N LEU A 158 -0.64 -12.75 -14.26
CA LEU A 158 -0.74 -11.31 -14.52
C LEU A 158 -0.46 -10.94 -15.98
N ASN A 159 0.51 -11.60 -16.61
CA ASN A 159 0.89 -11.35 -18.00
C ASN A 159 0.27 -12.37 -18.97
N THR A 160 0.05 -11.97 -20.20
CA THR A 160 -0.11 -12.87 -21.34
C THR A 160 1.25 -13.47 -21.74
N VAL A 161 1.26 -14.56 -22.51
CA VAL A 161 2.52 -15.20 -22.95
C VAL A 161 3.37 -14.18 -23.72
N GLY A 162 4.53 -13.83 -23.15
CA GLY A 162 5.44 -12.82 -23.74
C GLY A 162 4.95 -11.37 -23.63
N GLY A 163 3.77 -11.12 -23.08
CA GLY A 163 3.22 -9.77 -22.94
C GLY A 163 3.72 -9.04 -21.70
N PRO A 164 3.74 -7.71 -21.73
CA PRO A 164 4.14 -6.88 -20.60
C PRO A 164 3.07 -6.83 -19.51
N VAL A 165 3.50 -6.44 -18.29
CA VAL A 165 2.61 -6.01 -17.21
C VAL A 165 2.98 -4.58 -16.83
N THR A 166 2.07 -3.65 -16.99
CA THR A 166 2.26 -2.26 -16.60
C THR A 166 1.59 -2.01 -15.26
N LEU A 167 2.35 -1.57 -14.26
CA LEU A 167 1.82 -1.10 -13.00
C LEU A 167 1.56 0.41 -13.10
N THR A 168 0.33 0.83 -12.82
CA THR A 168 -0.07 2.24 -12.92
C THR A 168 -0.98 2.65 -11.77
N THR A 169 -1.36 3.92 -11.72
CA THR A 169 -2.33 4.43 -10.75
C THR A 169 -3.59 4.89 -11.44
N GLY A 170 -4.73 4.92 -10.71
CA GLY A 170 -5.99 5.40 -11.29
C GLY A 170 -5.88 6.78 -11.93
N ARG A 171 -5.08 7.70 -11.36
CA ARG A 171 -4.82 9.03 -11.93
C ARG A 171 -4.16 8.97 -13.31
N ARG A 172 -3.29 7.98 -13.54
CA ARG A 172 -2.55 7.82 -14.79
C ARG A 172 -3.25 6.90 -15.79
N LEU A 173 -4.20 6.09 -15.34
CA LEU A 173 -4.85 5.10 -16.18
C LEU A 173 -5.43 5.70 -17.46
N LEU A 174 -6.15 6.82 -17.36
CA LEU A 174 -6.77 7.45 -18.53
C LEU A 174 -5.74 8.04 -19.50
N THR A 175 -4.58 8.45 -19.01
CA THR A 175 -3.48 8.93 -19.87
C THR A 175 -2.71 7.78 -20.49
N ASP A 176 -2.44 6.72 -19.74
CA ASP A 176 -1.65 5.56 -20.18
C ASP A 176 -2.47 4.64 -21.10
N ALA A 177 -3.77 4.45 -20.81
CA ALA A 177 -4.69 3.64 -21.61
C ALA A 177 -5.36 4.42 -22.76
N GLY A 178 -5.54 5.72 -22.61
CA GLY A 178 -6.04 6.61 -23.66
C GLY A 178 -4.98 6.96 -24.71
N ALA A 179 -3.71 6.78 -24.40
CA ALA A 179 -2.70 6.74 -25.42
C ALA A 179 -2.97 5.50 -26.28
N THR A 180 -3.23 5.69 -27.55
CA THR A 180 -3.53 4.75 -28.63
C THR A 180 -2.58 3.54 -28.77
N ASN A 181 -1.75 3.27 -27.78
CA ASN A 181 -0.65 2.33 -27.76
C ASN A 181 -0.85 1.12 -26.83
N VAL A 182 -2.03 0.95 -26.21
CA VAL A 182 -2.32 -0.28 -25.44
C VAL A 182 -2.67 -1.37 -26.43
N ALA A 183 -1.74 -2.27 -26.70
CA ALA A 183 -1.93 -3.35 -27.64
C ALA A 183 -2.91 -4.42 -27.10
N GLN A 184 -3.49 -5.20 -28.02
CA GLN A 184 -4.26 -6.38 -27.64
C GLN A 184 -3.38 -7.33 -26.82
N GLY A 185 -3.90 -7.79 -25.68
CA GLY A 185 -3.16 -8.63 -24.73
C GLY A 185 -2.30 -7.88 -23.72
N ASP A 186 -2.25 -6.55 -23.76
CA ASP A 186 -1.59 -5.75 -22.73
C ASP A 186 -2.31 -5.86 -21.39
N ASN A 187 -1.52 -5.84 -20.31
CA ASN A 187 -1.97 -6.03 -18.96
C ASN A 187 -1.66 -4.79 -18.13
N LEU A 188 -2.70 -4.13 -17.62
CA LEU A 188 -2.58 -2.95 -16.78
C LEU A 188 -3.03 -3.29 -15.36
N VAL A 189 -2.13 -3.24 -14.40
CA VAL A 189 -2.48 -3.37 -12.98
C VAL A 189 -2.59 -1.97 -12.40
N VAL A 190 -3.76 -1.66 -11.87
CA VAL A 190 -4.07 -0.33 -11.35
C VAL A 190 -4.17 -0.36 -9.83
N LEU A 191 -3.41 0.53 -9.19
CA LEU A 191 -3.40 0.74 -7.75
C LEU A 191 -3.75 2.21 -7.43
N LEU A 192 -4.07 2.49 -6.16
CA LEU A 192 -4.33 3.84 -5.67
C LEU A 192 -5.38 4.59 -6.50
N ASP A 193 -6.45 3.91 -6.86
CA ASP A 193 -7.54 4.49 -7.65
C ASP A 193 -8.71 4.93 -6.76
N GLY A 194 -8.69 6.18 -6.34
CA GLY A 194 -9.76 6.78 -5.53
C GLY A 194 -11.09 6.94 -6.28
N ALA A 195 -11.05 7.04 -7.60
CA ALA A 195 -12.19 7.39 -8.46
C ALA A 195 -12.79 6.21 -9.23
N LEU A 196 -12.14 5.05 -9.24
CA LEU A 196 -12.49 3.92 -10.11
C LEU A 196 -12.41 4.34 -11.60
N ALA A 197 -11.24 4.87 -12.00
CA ALA A 197 -11.01 5.50 -13.30
C ALA A 197 -11.28 4.58 -14.51
N CYS A 198 -11.24 3.26 -14.32
CA CYS A 198 -11.59 2.30 -15.37
C CYS A 198 -13.02 2.47 -15.93
N ARG A 199 -13.91 3.15 -15.21
CA ARG A 199 -15.26 3.48 -15.69
C ARG A 199 -15.27 4.43 -16.88
N GLU A 200 -14.21 5.23 -17.03
CA GLU A 200 -14.07 6.24 -18.08
C GLU A 200 -13.28 5.74 -19.28
N LEU A 201 -12.87 4.47 -19.26
CA LEU A 201 -12.14 3.89 -20.38
C LEU A 201 -13.03 3.85 -21.64
N PRO A 202 -12.51 4.25 -22.79
CA PRO A 202 -13.19 4.06 -24.06
C PRO A 202 -13.31 2.57 -24.35
N ASP A 203 -14.37 2.17 -25.05
CA ASP A 203 -14.61 0.80 -25.49
C ASP A 203 -14.56 -0.23 -24.35
N PRO A 204 -15.46 -0.13 -23.34
CA PRO A 204 -15.42 -1.01 -22.17
C PRO A 204 -15.62 -2.49 -22.51
N ASP A 205 -16.15 -2.82 -23.67
CA ASP A 205 -16.30 -4.17 -24.16
C ASP A 205 -14.97 -4.83 -24.57
N ALA A 206 -13.96 -4.02 -24.87
CA ALA A 206 -12.64 -4.51 -25.22
C ALA A 206 -11.76 -4.86 -23.98
N TRP A 207 -12.29 -4.69 -22.76
CA TRP A 207 -11.51 -4.92 -21.56
C TRP A 207 -12.09 -6.03 -20.69
N GLN A 208 -11.23 -6.94 -20.30
CA GLN A 208 -11.46 -7.88 -19.21
C GLN A 208 -10.93 -7.30 -17.92
N LEU A 209 -11.77 -7.30 -16.88
CA LEU A 209 -11.45 -6.79 -15.54
C LEU A 209 -11.37 -7.93 -14.53
N TRP A 210 -10.36 -7.87 -13.65
CA TRP A 210 -10.29 -8.60 -12.38
C TRP A 210 -10.05 -7.58 -11.27
N TRP A 211 -11.01 -7.42 -10.42
CA TRP A 211 -10.99 -6.45 -9.33
C TRP A 211 -11.01 -7.15 -7.97
N GLY A 212 -10.27 -6.59 -7.00
CA GLY A 212 -10.29 -7.03 -5.62
C GLY A 212 -10.21 -5.86 -4.66
N ALA A 213 -11.02 -5.90 -3.61
CA ALA A 213 -10.98 -4.92 -2.52
C ALA A 213 -10.69 -5.61 -1.19
N ASN A 214 -9.98 -4.90 -0.31
CA ASN A 214 -9.61 -5.34 1.03
C ASN A 214 -8.98 -6.74 1.04
N LEU A 215 -8.18 -7.00 0.02
CA LEU A 215 -7.53 -8.30 -0.20
C LEU A 215 -6.74 -8.75 1.04
N GLY A 216 -6.92 -10.00 1.44
CA GLY A 216 -6.30 -10.58 2.62
C GLY A 216 -6.97 -10.20 3.94
N SER A 217 -8.14 -9.55 3.91
CA SER A 217 -8.96 -9.31 5.11
C SER A 217 -10.22 -10.18 5.10
N ALA A 218 -10.91 -10.24 6.25
CA ALA A 218 -12.19 -10.95 6.36
C ALA A 218 -13.29 -10.38 5.43
N ASP A 219 -13.14 -9.13 5.01
CA ASP A 219 -14.09 -8.44 4.11
C ASP A 219 -13.57 -8.36 2.67
N GLU A 220 -12.75 -9.32 2.27
CA GLU A 220 -12.26 -9.43 0.90
C GLU A 220 -13.42 -9.54 -0.09
N LYS A 221 -13.38 -8.73 -1.15
CA LYS A 221 -14.35 -8.76 -2.23
C LYS A 221 -13.66 -8.96 -3.56
N LEU A 222 -14.24 -9.80 -4.41
CA LEU A 222 -13.71 -10.13 -5.73
C LEU A 222 -14.78 -10.01 -6.79
N VAL A 223 -14.45 -9.38 -7.91
CA VAL A 223 -15.30 -9.31 -9.11
C VAL A 223 -14.42 -9.52 -10.34
N ALA A 224 -14.88 -10.35 -11.27
CA ALA A 224 -14.22 -10.52 -12.57
C ALA A 224 -15.26 -10.62 -13.70
N GLY A 225 -14.89 -10.16 -14.89
CA GLY A 225 -15.73 -10.20 -16.08
C GLY A 225 -15.35 -9.11 -17.07
N ARG A 226 -16.12 -9.02 -18.17
CA ARG A 226 -15.98 -7.93 -19.12
C ARG A 226 -16.33 -6.60 -18.43
N LEU A 227 -15.51 -5.57 -18.64
CA LEU A 227 -15.66 -4.30 -17.93
C LEU A 227 -17.07 -3.73 -18.05
N SER A 228 -17.65 -3.71 -19.26
CA SER A 228 -19.02 -3.24 -19.51
C SER A 228 -20.09 -4.00 -18.71
N GLU A 229 -19.88 -5.27 -18.42
CA GLU A 229 -20.84 -6.14 -17.73
C GLU A 229 -20.73 -6.05 -16.20
N VAL A 230 -19.52 -5.81 -15.68
CA VAL A 230 -19.26 -5.94 -14.24
C VAL A 230 -19.04 -4.61 -13.52
N ILE A 231 -18.86 -3.50 -14.23
CA ILE A 231 -18.47 -2.22 -13.63
C ILE A 231 -19.44 -1.71 -12.57
N ASP A 232 -20.76 -1.86 -12.81
CA ASP A 232 -21.77 -1.47 -11.84
C ASP A 232 -21.74 -2.33 -10.57
N ARG A 233 -21.40 -3.62 -10.70
CA ARG A 233 -21.22 -4.50 -9.58
C ARG A 233 -19.98 -4.09 -8.78
N VAL A 234 -18.85 -3.82 -9.44
CA VAL A 234 -17.64 -3.33 -8.81
C VAL A 234 -17.91 -2.07 -8.01
N GLN A 235 -18.64 -1.11 -8.60
CA GLN A 235 -18.98 0.13 -7.91
C GLN A 235 -19.80 -0.13 -6.63
N ARG A 236 -20.82 -0.97 -6.69
CA ARG A 236 -21.65 -1.32 -5.52
C ARG A 236 -20.83 -1.98 -4.41
N GLU A 237 -20.04 -2.99 -4.76
CA GLU A 237 -19.19 -3.72 -3.81
C GLU A 237 -18.14 -2.80 -3.16
N ARG A 238 -17.58 -1.88 -3.94
CA ARG A 238 -16.62 -0.87 -3.47
C ARG A 238 -17.25 0.12 -2.50
N GLU A 239 -18.45 0.62 -2.81
CA GLU A 239 -19.19 1.53 -1.94
C GLU A 239 -19.63 0.85 -0.64
N GLU A 240 -20.01 -0.43 -0.70
CA GLU A 240 -20.35 -1.24 0.46
C GLU A 240 -19.13 -1.43 1.37
N ALA A 241 -17.97 -1.82 0.81
CA ALA A 241 -16.72 -1.95 1.54
C ALA A 241 -16.32 -0.64 2.22
N ARG A 242 -16.44 0.50 1.51
CA ARG A 242 -16.16 1.83 2.06
C ARG A 242 -17.12 2.21 3.19
N ARG A 243 -18.42 1.91 3.05
CA ARG A 243 -19.41 2.19 4.12
C ARG A 243 -19.15 1.38 5.37
N ALA A 244 -18.74 0.11 5.21
CA ALA A 244 -18.49 -0.78 6.35
C ALA A 244 -17.31 -0.34 7.21
N ARG A 245 -16.23 0.20 6.60
CA ARG A 245 -14.97 0.52 7.31
C ARG A 245 -14.55 1.99 7.27
N GLY A 246 -15.28 2.85 6.54
CA GLY A 246 -14.87 4.24 6.30
C GLY A 246 -13.73 4.39 5.27
N TRP A 247 -13.17 3.28 4.76
CA TRP A 247 -12.14 3.23 3.73
C TRP A 247 -12.29 1.99 2.85
N VAL A 248 -11.61 1.98 1.72
CA VAL A 248 -11.46 0.82 0.84
C VAL A 248 -10.06 0.85 0.24
N MET A 249 -9.39 -0.29 0.24
CA MET A 249 -8.14 -0.52 -0.50
C MET A 249 -8.44 -1.51 -1.62
N ASP A 250 -8.44 -1.03 -2.84
CA ASP A 250 -8.72 -1.85 -4.00
C ASP A 250 -7.61 -1.78 -5.05
N THR A 251 -7.50 -2.84 -5.81
CA THR A 251 -6.61 -2.96 -6.96
C THR A 251 -7.30 -3.81 -8.03
N TYR A 252 -6.94 -3.61 -9.27
CA TYR A 252 -7.50 -4.39 -10.36
C TYR A 252 -6.52 -4.56 -11.52
N LEU A 253 -6.72 -5.67 -12.24
CA LEU A 253 -6.07 -5.93 -13.52
C LEU A 253 -7.07 -5.66 -14.65
N LEU A 254 -6.63 -4.93 -15.65
CA LEU A 254 -7.28 -4.78 -16.93
C LEU A 254 -6.46 -5.48 -18.00
N ARG A 255 -7.12 -6.26 -18.84
CA ARG A 255 -6.50 -6.88 -20.01
C ARG A 255 -7.33 -6.54 -21.23
N ARG A 256 -6.68 -6.05 -22.28
CA ARG A 256 -7.34 -5.75 -23.53
C ARG A 256 -7.54 -7.04 -24.33
N SER A 257 -8.80 -7.33 -24.69
CA SER A 257 -9.21 -8.52 -25.47
C SER A 257 -8.91 -8.35 -26.94
#